data_11c15e961ce93955cac39d4033284bd4
#
_entry.id   11c15e961ce93955cac39d4033284bd4
#
_cell.length_a   1.000
_cell.length_b   1.000
_cell.length_c   1.000
_cell.angle_alpha   90.00
_cell.angle_beta   90.00
_cell.angle_gamma   90.00
#
_symmetry.space_group_name_H-M   'P 1'
#
loop_
_entity.id
_entity.type
_entity.pdbx_description
1 polymer ?
#
loop_
_entity_poly.entity_id
_entity_poly.type
_entity_poly.pdbx_seq_one_letter_code
_entity_poly.pdbx_strand_id
1 'polypeptide(L)'
;YLLEYHVDGFVVNPYNVPWDSLNADPILKGAKIFKKEEGFQNSMRRFLKGDEGMVREVIRQLCRRTPEDGCCNYITSHTGFTLCDLVSYDGKHNEANGERNQDGPDYNYSWNCGTEGPSRKRSVMTLRKNQMKNAFLLLLLSQGTPCILAGDEFGNTQDGNNNVYCQDNETAWLNWGRQKSYEDLFRFVKRLIALRKSNPVFHQRQALLGLDRTACGIPDVSYHGESAWQVQDAVVSRQLGVLYSWEDTFWFVAYNMHWEAHEFALPALKKEMKW
;
A
#
# COMPACT_ATOMS: atom_id res chain seq x y z
N TYR A 1 2.79 -27.07 -0.11
CA TYR A 1 2.74 -25.88 -0.96
C TYR A 1 4.07 -25.63 -1.68
N LEU A 2 5.23 -25.62 -1.01
CA LEU A 2 6.54 -25.44 -1.67
C LEU A 2 6.80 -26.51 -2.75
N LEU A 3 6.59 -27.79 -2.43
CA LEU A 3 6.91 -28.89 -3.31
C LEU A 3 5.89 -29.11 -4.43
N GLU A 4 4.62 -28.84 -4.18
CA GLU A 4 3.53 -29.12 -5.12
C GLU A 4 3.07 -27.89 -5.90
N TYR A 5 3.05 -26.72 -5.26
CA TYR A 5 2.57 -25.47 -5.88
C TYR A 5 3.71 -24.52 -6.22
N HIS A 6 4.96 -24.90 -5.91
CA HIS A 6 6.16 -24.15 -6.23
C HIS A 6 6.11 -22.67 -5.77
N VAL A 7 5.52 -22.43 -4.60
CA VAL A 7 5.54 -21.09 -4.00
C VAL A 7 6.94 -20.76 -3.49
N ASP A 8 7.37 -19.50 -3.60
CA ASP A 8 8.70 -19.05 -3.16
C ASP A 8 8.79 -18.82 -1.64
N GLY A 9 7.65 -18.69 -0.96
CA GLY A 9 7.62 -18.41 0.46
C GLY A 9 6.22 -18.19 1.03
N PHE A 10 6.18 -17.71 2.27
CA PHE A 10 4.95 -17.56 3.04
C PHE A 10 4.90 -16.22 3.75
N VAL A 11 3.71 -15.64 3.86
CA VAL A 11 3.41 -14.55 4.78
C VAL A 11 2.72 -15.15 6.00
N VAL A 12 3.33 -15.01 7.17
CA VAL A 12 2.87 -15.64 8.40
C VAL A 12 2.54 -14.61 9.48
N ASN A 13 1.55 -14.92 10.31
CA ASN A 13 1.30 -14.14 11.53
C ASN A 13 2.39 -14.49 12.55
N PRO A 14 3.24 -13.53 12.98
CA PRO A 14 4.40 -13.81 13.81
C PRO A 14 4.04 -14.35 15.21
N TYR A 15 2.82 -14.12 15.67
CA TYR A 15 2.36 -14.55 17.00
C TYR A 15 1.87 -16.00 17.04
N ASN A 16 1.52 -16.57 15.88
CA ASN A 16 0.90 -17.90 15.77
C ASN A 16 1.85 -18.96 15.18
N VAL A 17 3.13 -18.64 15.04
CA VAL A 17 4.09 -19.51 14.36
C VAL A 17 5.14 -20.01 15.34
N PRO A 18 5.39 -21.33 15.39
CA PRO A 18 6.48 -21.91 16.16
C PRO A 18 7.81 -21.68 15.43
N TRP A 19 8.44 -20.53 15.66
CA TRP A 19 9.63 -20.07 14.93
C TRP A 19 10.79 -21.08 14.97
N ASP A 20 11.02 -21.73 16.11
CA ASP A 20 12.10 -22.71 16.27
C ASP A 20 11.91 -23.92 15.34
N SER A 21 10.68 -24.44 15.26
CA SER A 21 10.33 -25.53 14.37
C SER A 21 10.42 -25.12 12.90
N LEU A 22 9.99 -23.89 12.58
CA LEU A 22 9.98 -23.36 11.23
C LEU A 22 11.42 -23.16 10.71
N ASN A 23 12.31 -22.63 11.56
CA ASN A 23 13.72 -22.41 11.23
C ASN A 23 14.53 -23.71 11.19
N ALA A 24 14.10 -24.75 11.90
CA ALA A 24 14.76 -26.06 11.93
C ALA A 24 14.34 -26.98 10.76
N ASP A 25 13.26 -26.64 10.04
CA ASP A 25 12.75 -27.48 8.94
C ASP A 25 13.66 -27.36 7.71
N PRO A 26 14.27 -28.48 7.26
CA PRO A 26 15.17 -28.47 6.10
C PRO A 26 14.48 -28.05 4.78
N ILE A 27 13.16 -28.31 4.64
CA ILE A 27 12.39 -27.97 3.44
C ILE A 27 12.18 -26.46 3.36
N LEU A 28 12.05 -25.79 4.51
CA LEU A 28 11.81 -24.36 4.59
C LEU A 28 13.09 -23.52 4.54
N LYS A 29 14.27 -24.15 4.61
CA LYS A 29 15.58 -23.45 4.66
C LYS A 29 15.81 -22.49 3.48
N GLY A 30 15.19 -22.74 2.32
CA GLY A 30 15.28 -21.87 1.14
C GLY A 30 14.04 -20.99 0.91
N ALA A 31 13.00 -21.15 1.72
CA ALA A 31 11.77 -20.41 1.56
C ALA A 31 11.85 -18.99 2.14
N LYS A 32 11.23 -18.04 1.47
CA LYS A 32 11.08 -16.68 1.99
C LYS A 32 9.94 -16.65 3.00
N ILE A 33 10.22 -16.32 4.25
CA ILE A 33 9.20 -16.23 5.29
C ILE A 33 9.07 -14.76 5.71
N PHE A 34 7.91 -14.18 5.42
CA PHE A 34 7.60 -12.80 5.75
C PHE A 34 6.66 -12.73 6.94
N LYS A 35 6.96 -11.84 7.87
CA LYS A 35 6.10 -11.52 9.01
C LYS A 35 4.99 -10.56 8.56
N LYS A 36 3.75 -10.85 8.94
CA LYS A 36 2.63 -9.94 8.77
C LYS A 36 2.69 -8.88 9.87
N GLU A 37 2.81 -7.63 9.50
CA GLU A 37 2.81 -6.49 10.42
C GLU A 37 1.77 -5.44 9.99
N GLU A 38 0.91 -5.03 10.93
CA GLU A 38 -0.21 -4.12 10.63
C GLU A 38 0.17 -2.63 10.65
N GLY A 39 1.36 -2.29 11.14
CA GLY A 39 1.78 -0.89 11.26
C GLY A 39 1.77 -0.13 9.95
N PHE A 40 2.29 -0.73 8.87
CA PHE A 40 2.24 -0.15 7.53
C PHE A 40 0.80 -0.01 7.04
N GLN A 41 0.00 -1.08 7.13
CA GLN A 41 -1.39 -1.11 6.71
C GLN A 41 -2.20 0.02 7.35
N ASN A 42 -2.16 0.10 8.68
CA ASN A 42 -2.95 1.06 9.44
C ASN A 42 -2.54 2.51 9.12
N SER A 43 -1.24 2.77 9.04
CA SER A 43 -0.73 4.11 8.73
C SER A 43 -1.12 4.56 7.32
N MET A 44 -0.96 3.68 6.32
CA MET A 44 -1.28 4.02 4.93
C MET A 44 -2.79 4.15 4.70
N ARG A 45 -3.63 3.32 5.32
CA ARG A 45 -5.09 3.45 5.25
C ARG A 45 -5.58 4.76 5.85
N ARG A 46 -5.07 5.14 7.02
CA ARG A 46 -5.42 6.39 7.69
C ARG A 46 -4.98 7.61 6.87
N PHE A 47 -3.79 7.58 6.31
CA PHE A 47 -3.32 8.65 5.43
C PHE A 47 -4.14 8.73 4.14
N LEU A 48 -4.42 7.59 3.50
CA LEU A 48 -5.26 7.50 2.29
C LEU A 48 -6.66 8.08 2.51
N LYS A 49 -7.24 7.83 3.69
CA LYS A 49 -8.52 8.38 4.11
C LYS A 49 -8.46 9.89 4.38
N GLY A 50 -7.27 10.45 4.63
CA GLY A 50 -7.07 11.85 4.96
C GLY A 50 -7.19 12.14 6.46
N ASP A 51 -6.91 11.18 7.33
CA ASP A 51 -6.84 11.40 8.78
C ASP A 51 -5.71 12.38 9.12
N GLU A 52 -5.93 13.17 10.15
CA GLU A 52 -4.96 14.14 10.67
C GLU A 52 -3.76 13.47 11.32
N GLY A 53 -2.62 14.17 11.34
CA GLY A 53 -1.41 13.75 12.05
C GLY A 53 -0.67 12.57 11.43
N MET A 54 -1.00 12.16 10.21
CA MET A 54 -0.44 10.95 9.60
C MET A 54 0.87 11.18 8.84
N VAL A 55 1.24 12.40 8.51
CA VAL A 55 2.42 12.70 7.66
C VAL A 55 3.70 12.13 8.25
N ARG A 56 3.99 12.37 9.53
CA ARG A 56 5.20 11.82 10.20
C ARG A 56 5.21 10.30 10.22
N GLU A 57 4.05 9.69 10.47
CA GLU A 57 3.92 8.24 10.49
C GLU A 57 4.18 7.62 9.12
N VAL A 58 3.62 8.23 8.07
CA VAL A 58 3.85 7.80 6.68
C VAL A 58 5.32 7.92 6.30
N ILE A 59 5.98 9.04 6.62
CA ILE A 59 7.42 9.23 6.42
C ILE A 59 8.21 8.07 7.04
N ARG A 60 7.88 7.71 8.28
CA ARG A 60 8.54 6.61 8.99
C ARG A 60 8.32 5.27 8.28
N GLN A 61 7.12 5.01 7.77
CA GLN A 61 6.78 3.75 7.12
C GLN A 61 7.34 3.62 5.69
N LEU A 62 7.46 4.73 4.94
CA LEU A 62 7.91 4.71 3.55
C LEU A 62 9.34 4.20 3.37
N CYS A 63 10.23 4.52 4.31
CA CYS A 63 11.68 4.33 4.14
C CYS A 63 12.31 3.38 5.16
N ARG A 64 11.58 2.98 6.20
CA ARG A 64 12.13 2.22 7.34
C ARG A 64 12.41 0.76 7.02
N ARG A 65 11.66 0.15 6.11
CA ARG A 65 11.72 -1.29 5.91
C ARG A 65 12.68 -1.67 4.81
N THR A 66 13.44 -2.72 5.05
CA THR A 66 14.29 -3.38 4.07
C THR A 66 13.75 -4.78 3.79
N PRO A 67 14.11 -5.40 2.66
CA PRO A 67 13.78 -6.80 2.41
C PRO A 67 14.33 -7.76 3.47
N GLU A 68 15.42 -7.37 4.15
CA GLU A 68 16.11 -8.17 5.17
C GLU A 68 15.35 -8.21 6.51
N ASP A 69 14.45 -7.25 6.77
CA ASP A 69 13.62 -7.23 7.97
C ASP A 69 12.63 -8.42 8.03
N GLY A 70 12.48 -9.15 6.95
CA GLY A 70 11.57 -10.29 6.85
C GLY A 70 10.10 -9.91 7.01
N CYS A 71 9.75 -8.64 6.74
CA CYS A 71 8.39 -8.13 6.79
C CYS A 71 7.92 -7.76 5.40
N CYS A 72 6.62 -7.92 5.12
CA CYS A 72 6.02 -7.38 3.92
C CYS A 72 5.13 -6.17 4.23
N ASN A 73 5.13 -5.21 3.29
CA ASN A 73 4.21 -4.10 3.28
C ASN A 73 2.92 -4.52 2.59
N TYR A 74 1.77 -4.21 3.16
CA TYR A 74 0.48 -4.45 2.54
C TYR A 74 -0.54 -3.40 3.00
N ILE A 75 -1.51 -3.10 2.15
CA ILE A 75 -2.66 -2.24 2.49
C ILE A 75 -3.88 -3.09 2.77
N THR A 76 -4.01 -4.21 2.07
CA THR A 76 -5.09 -5.18 2.17
C THR A 76 -4.53 -6.58 2.29
N SER A 77 -5.28 -7.48 2.91
CA SER A 77 -4.90 -8.88 3.10
C SER A 77 -6.14 -9.76 3.07
N HIS A 78 -5.95 -11.08 3.13
CA HIS A 78 -7.05 -12.05 3.18
C HIS A 78 -7.99 -11.89 4.40
N THR A 79 -7.60 -11.10 5.40
CA THR A 79 -8.46 -10.68 6.51
C THR A 79 -8.71 -9.18 6.41
N GLY A 80 -9.95 -8.76 6.55
CA GLY A 80 -10.35 -7.38 6.36
C GLY A 80 -10.88 -7.09 4.96
N PHE A 81 -11.11 -5.84 4.63
CA PHE A 81 -11.63 -5.43 3.34
C PHE A 81 -10.63 -5.64 2.20
N THR A 82 -11.14 -5.97 0.99
CA THR A 82 -10.43 -5.79 -0.27
C THR A 82 -10.16 -4.30 -0.51
N LEU A 83 -9.29 -3.97 -1.46
CA LEU A 83 -9.03 -2.55 -1.77
C LEU A 83 -10.27 -1.84 -2.35
N CYS A 84 -11.11 -2.55 -3.09
CA CYS A 84 -12.37 -2.01 -3.58
C CYS A 84 -13.34 -1.72 -2.42
N ASP A 85 -13.43 -2.63 -1.46
CA ASP A 85 -14.31 -2.47 -0.31
C ASP A 85 -13.80 -1.40 0.65
N LEU A 86 -12.48 -1.28 0.82
CA LEU A 86 -11.84 -0.25 1.63
C LEU A 86 -12.25 1.18 1.23
N VAL A 87 -12.52 1.40 -0.07
CA VAL A 87 -12.94 2.70 -0.61
C VAL A 87 -14.44 2.77 -0.91
N SER A 88 -15.20 1.76 -0.50
CA SER A 88 -16.62 1.63 -0.81
C SER A 88 -17.54 1.45 0.40
N TYR A 89 -16.98 1.08 1.55
CA TYR A 89 -17.72 0.79 2.76
C TYR A 89 -17.10 1.46 3.98
N ASP A 90 -17.90 2.09 4.80
CA ASP A 90 -17.46 2.59 6.11
C ASP A 90 -17.58 1.49 7.18
N GLY A 91 -18.63 0.68 7.11
CA GLY A 91 -18.87 -0.45 8.01
C GLY A 91 -18.72 -1.81 7.35
N LYS A 92 -18.50 -2.85 8.14
CA LYS A 92 -18.50 -4.23 7.66
C LYS A 92 -19.93 -4.73 7.42
N HIS A 93 -20.08 -5.63 6.45
CA HIS A 93 -21.34 -6.28 6.07
C HIS A 93 -21.17 -7.80 6.05
N ASN A 94 -21.00 -8.38 7.26
CA ASN A 94 -20.75 -9.81 7.45
C ASN A 94 -22.01 -10.61 7.76
N GLU A 95 -23.21 -10.06 7.52
CA GLU A 95 -24.49 -10.69 7.87
C GLU A 95 -24.64 -12.09 7.28
N ALA A 96 -24.12 -12.29 6.07
CA ALA A 96 -24.13 -13.59 5.37
C ALA A 96 -23.32 -14.68 6.09
N ASN A 97 -22.41 -14.30 7.01
CA ASN A 97 -21.62 -15.27 7.78
C ASN A 97 -22.41 -15.93 8.92
N GLY A 98 -23.61 -15.44 9.24
CA GLY A 98 -24.45 -16.00 10.30
C GLY A 98 -24.05 -15.61 11.73
N GLU A 99 -23.03 -14.79 11.90
CA GLU A 99 -22.49 -14.33 13.19
C GLU A 99 -23.08 -12.97 13.64
N ARG A 100 -24.23 -12.57 13.10
CA ARG A 100 -24.90 -11.29 13.39
C ARG A 100 -24.00 -10.07 13.17
N ASN A 101 -23.10 -10.13 12.19
CA ASN A 101 -22.13 -9.08 11.88
C ASN A 101 -21.13 -8.77 13.04
N GLN A 102 -20.93 -9.74 13.94
CA GLN A 102 -19.99 -9.57 15.08
C GLN A 102 -18.58 -10.09 14.78
N ASP A 103 -18.43 -10.91 13.74
CA ASP A 103 -17.16 -11.45 13.28
C ASP A 103 -16.36 -10.43 12.45
N GLY A 104 -15.06 -10.69 12.29
CA GLY A 104 -14.15 -9.80 11.58
C GLY A 104 -13.84 -8.49 12.31
N PRO A 105 -12.86 -7.72 11.83
CA PRO A 105 -12.43 -6.49 12.49
C PRO A 105 -13.48 -5.37 12.37
N ASP A 106 -13.73 -4.65 13.46
CA ASP A 106 -14.64 -3.49 13.47
C ASP A 106 -13.97 -2.24 12.87
N TYR A 107 -12.65 -2.09 13.07
CA TYR A 107 -11.91 -0.93 12.61
C TYR A 107 -11.12 -1.26 11.35
N ASN A 108 -11.61 -0.79 10.19
CA ASN A 108 -10.98 -1.04 8.90
C ASN A 108 -10.18 0.17 8.38
N TYR A 109 -10.33 1.34 9.00
CA TYR A 109 -9.82 2.63 8.48
C TYR A 109 -10.23 2.87 7.03
N SER A 110 -11.46 2.47 6.71
CA SER A 110 -12.07 2.58 5.38
C SER A 110 -12.79 3.92 5.20
N TRP A 111 -13.13 4.23 3.96
CA TRP A 111 -13.95 5.38 3.61
C TRP A 111 -14.79 5.05 2.38
N ASN A 112 -16.12 5.18 2.48
CA ASN A 112 -17.05 4.87 1.40
C ASN A 112 -17.03 5.86 0.22
N CYS A 113 -16.19 6.90 0.27
CA CYS A 113 -16.13 7.96 -0.74
C CYS A 113 -17.47 8.66 -1.00
N GLY A 114 -18.28 8.80 0.06
CA GLY A 114 -19.56 9.51 0.03
C GLY A 114 -20.78 8.68 -0.40
N THR A 115 -20.63 7.36 -0.53
CA THR A 115 -21.76 6.45 -0.81
C THR A 115 -21.42 5.05 -0.32
N GLU A 116 -22.20 4.50 0.60
CA GLU A 116 -22.00 3.15 1.10
C GLU A 116 -22.35 2.12 0.02
N GLY A 117 -21.45 1.14 -0.17
CA GLY A 117 -21.63 0.05 -1.12
C GLY A 117 -21.57 0.44 -2.60
N PRO A 118 -22.20 -0.33 -3.49
CA PRO A 118 -22.12 -0.12 -4.94
C PRO A 118 -22.68 1.26 -5.35
N SER A 119 -22.00 1.91 -6.31
CA SER A 119 -22.43 3.21 -6.83
C SER A 119 -22.34 3.26 -8.34
N ARG A 120 -23.26 3.98 -8.99
CA ARG A 120 -23.22 4.32 -10.42
C ARG A 120 -22.88 5.80 -10.66
N LYS A 121 -22.72 6.60 -9.60
CA LYS A 121 -22.35 8.01 -9.69
C LYS A 121 -20.93 8.14 -10.18
N ARG A 122 -20.74 8.81 -11.32
CA ARG A 122 -19.42 8.97 -11.96
C ARG A 122 -18.38 9.61 -11.02
N SER A 123 -18.77 10.63 -10.26
CA SER A 123 -17.89 11.31 -9.30
C SER A 123 -17.38 10.35 -8.23
N VAL A 124 -18.27 9.56 -7.63
CA VAL A 124 -17.92 8.55 -6.60
C VAL A 124 -16.98 7.50 -7.19
N MET A 125 -17.32 6.95 -8.36
CA MET A 125 -16.48 5.92 -8.99
C MET A 125 -15.10 6.43 -9.40
N THR A 126 -15.02 7.69 -9.85
CA THR A 126 -13.72 8.33 -10.17
C THR A 126 -12.89 8.49 -8.89
N LEU A 127 -13.50 8.97 -7.80
CA LEU A 127 -12.83 9.14 -6.52
C LEU A 127 -12.32 7.80 -5.98
N ARG A 128 -13.15 6.75 -5.98
CA ARG A 128 -12.77 5.39 -5.56
C ARG A 128 -11.59 4.86 -6.36
N LYS A 129 -11.64 4.97 -7.68
CA LYS A 129 -10.53 4.54 -8.55
C LYS A 129 -9.24 5.32 -8.29
N ASN A 130 -9.34 6.62 -8.01
CA ASN A 130 -8.18 7.44 -7.64
C ASN A 130 -7.60 6.99 -6.30
N GLN A 131 -8.45 6.73 -5.30
CA GLN A 131 -8.00 6.23 -4.00
C GLN A 131 -7.32 4.85 -4.10
N MET A 132 -7.86 3.94 -4.93
CA MET A 132 -7.19 2.66 -5.20
C MET A 132 -5.82 2.85 -5.85
N LYS A 133 -5.69 3.78 -6.82
CA LYS A 133 -4.39 4.11 -7.44
C LYS A 133 -3.42 4.72 -6.43
N ASN A 134 -3.90 5.61 -5.55
CA ASN A 134 -3.10 6.19 -4.47
C ASN A 134 -2.60 5.12 -3.50
N ALA A 135 -3.44 4.13 -3.16
CA ALA A 135 -3.05 2.99 -2.33
C ALA A 135 -1.90 2.19 -2.97
N PHE A 136 -1.98 1.90 -4.27
CA PHE A 136 -0.90 1.24 -4.99
C PHE A 136 0.38 2.08 -5.08
N LEU A 137 0.27 3.41 -5.22
CA LEU A 137 1.44 4.30 -5.17
C LEU A 137 2.12 4.23 -3.80
N LEU A 138 1.35 4.35 -2.72
CA LEU A 138 1.87 4.23 -1.35
C LEU A 138 2.55 2.88 -1.12
N LEU A 139 1.98 1.79 -1.63
CA LEU A 139 2.51 0.45 -1.47
C LEU A 139 3.78 0.22 -2.31
N LEU A 140 3.71 0.51 -3.61
CA LEU A 140 4.74 0.11 -4.57
C LEU A 140 5.93 1.08 -4.64
N LEU A 141 5.79 2.32 -4.18
CA LEU A 141 6.90 3.27 -4.09
C LEU A 141 7.52 3.35 -2.68
N SER A 142 7.03 2.57 -1.72
CA SER A 142 7.67 2.39 -0.41
C SER A 142 8.84 1.41 -0.48
N GLN A 143 9.80 1.57 0.41
CA GLN A 143 10.87 0.58 0.60
C GLN A 143 10.32 -0.74 1.17
N GLY A 144 11.09 -1.81 1.08
CA GLY A 144 10.69 -3.14 1.56
C GLY A 144 9.96 -3.96 0.51
N THR A 145 9.35 -5.06 0.92
CA THR A 145 8.67 -6.01 0.03
C THR A 145 7.17 -5.73 -0.02
N PRO A 146 6.61 -5.29 -1.16
CA PRO A 146 5.18 -5.07 -1.29
C PRO A 146 4.44 -6.40 -1.44
N CYS A 147 3.29 -6.52 -0.77
CA CYS A 147 2.36 -7.63 -0.89
C CYS A 147 1.00 -7.11 -1.37
N ILE A 148 0.49 -7.64 -2.47
CA ILE A 148 -0.81 -7.29 -3.06
C ILE A 148 -1.78 -8.44 -2.80
N LEU A 149 -2.98 -8.13 -2.31
CA LEU A 149 -4.06 -9.09 -2.25
C LEU A 149 -4.55 -9.38 -3.68
N ALA A 150 -4.63 -10.67 -4.03
CA ALA A 150 -5.10 -11.07 -5.36
C ALA A 150 -6.49 -10.52 -5.64
N GLY A 151 -6.63 -9.85 -6.79
CA GLY A 151 -7.88 -9.21 -7.21
C GLY A 151 -7.95 -7.70 -6.95
N ASP A 152 -7.16 -7.15 -6.05
CA ASP A 152 -7.14 -5.70 -5.79
C ASP A 152 -6.76 -4.91 -7.05
N GLU A 153 -5.86 -5.45 -7.88
CA GLU A 153 -5.38 -4.83 -9.12
C GLU A 153 -6.45 -4.71 -10.21
N PHE A 154 -7.57 -5.42 -10.07
CA PHE A 154 -8.73 -5.29 -10.94
C PHE A 154 -10.04 -5.04 -10.17
N GLY A 155 -9.92 -4.53 -8.95
CA GLY A 155 -11.05 -4.04 -8.17
C GLY A 155 -12.01 -5.14 -7.71
N ASN A 156 -11.50 -6.33 -7.32
CA ASN A 156 -12.32 -7.36 -6.71
C ASN A 156 -12.99 -6.84 -5.43
N THR A 157 -14.19 -7.29 -5.16
CA THR A 157 -14.99 -6.91 -4.00
C THR A 157 -15.54 -8.16 -3.32
N GLN A 158 -15.71 -8.08 -2.03
CA GLN A 158 -16.42 -9.05 -1.20
C GLN A 158 -17.73 -8.45 -0.67
N ASP A 159 -18.23 -7.39 -1.38
CA ASP A 159 -19.48 -6.69 -1.08
C ASP A 159 -19.57 -6.19 0.37
N GLY A 160 -18.42 -5.75 0.93
CA GLY A 160 -18.32 -5.25 2.30
C GLY A 160 -18.20 -6.34 3.37
N ASN A 161 -18.14 -7.61 2.99
CA ASN A 161 -17.78 -8.68 3.92
C ASN A 161 -16.26 -8.68 4.13
N ASN A 162 -15.82 -8.43 5.35
CA ASN A 162 -14.40 -8.36 5.70
C ASN A 162 -13.84 -9.62 6.37
N ASN A 163 -14.62 -10.70 6.36
CA ASN A 163 -14.27 -11.98 6.99
C ASN A 163 -14.91 -13.19 6.27
N VAL A 164 -14.54 -13.42 5.03
CA VAL A 164 -15.19 -14.40 4.13
C VAL A 164 -14.82 -15.87 4.42
N TYR A 165 -14.35 -16.18 5.60
CA TYR A 165 -13.82 -17.52 5.98
C TYR A 165 -14.82 -18.67 5.75
N CYS A 166 -16.11 -18.42 5.85
CA CYS A 166 -17.19 -19.41 5.68
C CYS A 166 -17.93 -19.28 4.35
N GLN A 167 -17.49 -18.39 3.45
CA GLN A 167 -18.13 -18.13 2.16
C GLN A 167 -17.44 -18.91 1.04
N ASP A 168 -18.04 -20.01 0.61
CA ASP A 168 -17.60 -20.73 -0.61
C ASP A 168 -18.53 -20.39 -1.77
N ASN A 169 -18.58 -19.12 -2.14
CA ASN A 169 -19.47 -18.58 -3.15
C ASN A 169 -18.88 -17.29 -3.80
N GLU A 170 -19.67 -16.62 -4.62
CA GLU A 170 -19.29 -15.41 -5.35
C GLU A 170 -18.79 -14.27 -4.46
N THR A 171 -19.18 -14.23 -3.18
CA THR A 171 -18.66 -13.23 -2.22
C THR A 171 -17.15 -13.39 -1.98
N ALA A 172 -16.67 -14.63 -1.87
CA ALA A 172 -15.25 -14.91 -1.63
C ALA A 172 -14.45 -15.15 -2.90
N TRP A 173 -15.10 -15.59 -3.98
CA TRP A 173 -14.38 -15.94 -5.21
C TRP A 173 -13.90 -14.69 -5.96
N LEU A 174 -12.79 -14.81 -6.69
CA LEU A 174 -12.30 -13.75 -7.55
C LEU A 174 -13.21 -13.58 -8.78
N ASN A 175 -13.80 -12.41 -8.93
CA ASN A 175 -14.62 -12.07 -10.08
C ASN A 175 -13.74 -11.51 -11.22
N TRP A 176 -13.24 -12.39 -12.07
CA TRP A 176 -12.40 -12.04 -13.23
C TRP A 176 -13.09 -11.12 -14.24
N GLY A 177 -14.43 -11.10 -14.28
CA GLY A 177 -15.20 -10.18 -15.12
C GLY A 177 -14.96 -8.71 -14.80
N ARG A 178 -14.54 -8.39 -13.57
CA ARG A 178 -14.23 -7.04 -13.13
C ARG A 178 -12.98 -6.45 -13.78
N GLN A 179 -12.06 -7.28 -14.27
CA GLN A 179 -10.86 -6.83 -14.98
C GLN A 179 -11.22 -5.90 -16.16
N LYS A 180 -12.29 -6.19 -16.90
CA LYS A 180 -12.76 -5.34 -18.01
C LYS A 180 -13.23 -3.98 -17.50
N SER A 181 -13.95 -3.92 -16.37
CA SER A 181 -14.49 -2.69 -15.80
C SER A 181 -13.43 -1.83 -15.10
N TYR A 182 -12.34 -2.45 -14.67
CA TYR A 182 -11.20 -1.82 -13.99
C TYR A 182 -9.89 -1.92 -14.80
N GLU A 183 -10.00 -2.03 -16.13
CA GLU A 183 -8.82 -2.16 -17.01
C GLU A 183 -7.82 -1.01 -16.84
N ASP A 184 -8.31 0.20 -16.58
CA ASP A 184 -7.48 1.37 -16.31
C ASP A 184 -6.66 1.22 -15.03
N LEU A 185 -7.23 0.65 -13.96
CA LEU A 185 -6.53 0.33 -12.72
C LEU A 185 -5.49 -0.77 -12.96
N PHE A 186 -5.90 -1.86 -13.62
CA PHE A 186 -5.02 -2.99 -13.91
C PHE A 186 -3.78 -2.56 -14.72
N ARG A 187 -3.98 -1.76 -15.77
CA ARG A 187 -2.87 -1.19 -16.55
C ARG A 187 -1.99 -0.27 -15.74
N PHE A 188 -2.59 0.54 -14.84
CA PHE A 188 -1.85 1.39 -13.93
C PHE A 188 -0.94 0.59 -13.00
N VAL A 189 -1.47 -0.45 -12.35
CA VAL A 189 -0.70 -1.33 -11.45
C VAL A 189 0.44 -2.02 -12.19
N LYS A 190 0.20 -2.56 -13.39
CA LYS A 190 1.26 -3.15 -14.23
C LYS A 190 2.41 -2.17 -14.51
N ARG A 191 2.06 -0.92 -14.88
CA ARG A 191 3.06 0.13 -15.16
C ARG A 191 3.85 0.49 -13.90
N LEU A 192 3.17 0.57 -12.76
CA LEU A 192 3.80 0.91 -11.49
C LEU A 192 4.75 -0.20 -11.00
N ILE A 193 4.38 -1.47 -11.18
CA ILE A 193 5.27 -2.60 -10.93
C ILE A 193 6.51 -2.54 -11.84
N ALA A 194 6.32 -2.28 -13.14
CA ALA A 194 7.42 -2.14 -14.08
C ALA A 194 8.34 -0.98 -13.70
N LEU A 195 7.79 0.18 -13.32
CA LEU A 195 8.52 1.33 -12.84
C LEU A 195 9.36 0.98 -11.60
N ARG A 196 8.75 0.32 -10.59
CA ARG A 196 9.48 -0.13 -9.40
C ARG A 196 10.64 -1.05 -9.76
N LYS A 197 10.40 -2.05 -10.62
CA LYS A 197 11.42 -3.03 -11.02
C LYS A 197 12.58 -2.40 -11.79
N SER A 198 12.32 -1.39 -12.60
CA SER A 198 13.34 -0.69 -13.40
C SER A 198 14.10 0.39 -12.64
N ASN A 199 13.66 0.77 -11.43
CA ASN A 199 14.28 1.84 -10.66
C ASN A 199 14.72 1.34 -9.28
N PRO A 200 16.02 1.07 -9.10
CA PRO A 200 16.59 0.53 -7.86
C PRO A 200 16.26 1.38 -6.61
N VAL A 201 16.04 2.68 -6.76
CA VAL A 201 15.73 3.58 -5.65
C VAL A 201 14.51 3.15 -4.83
N PHE A 202 13.53 2.44 -5.44
CA PHE A 202 12.31 2.00 -4.75
C PHE A 202 12.45 0.64 -4.04
N HIS A 203 13.57 -0.07 -4.20
CA HIS A 203 13.76 -1.40 -3.61
C HIS A 203 15.19 -1.63 -3.13
N GLN A 204 15.74 -0.64 -2.40
CA GLN A 204 17.05 -0.73 -1.81
C GLN A 204 17.14 -1.84 -0.76
N ARG A 205 18.29 -2.49 -0.65
CA ARG A 205 18.55 -3.47 0.42
C ARG A 205 18.74 -2.80 1.77
N GLN A 206 19.28 -1.58 1.79
CA GLN A 206 19.50 -0.80 2.99
C GLN A 206 18.41 0.28 3.14
N ALA A 207 18.05 0.59 4.36
CA ALA A 207 17.12 1.67 4.65
C ALA A 207 17.63 3.01 4.10
N LEU A 208 16.72 3.84 3.59
CA LEU A 208 17.03 5.21 3.20
C LEU A 208 17.14 6.06 4.48
N LEU A 209 18.20 6.85 4.59
CA LEU A 209 18.54 7.57 5.82
C LEU A 209 18.56 9.09 5.67
N GLY A 210 18.23 9.63 4.50
CA GLY A 210 18.37 11.05 4.23
C GLY A 210 19.83 11.49 4.07
N LEU A 211 20.70 10.59 3.59
CA LEU A 211 22.12 10.84 3.38
C LEU A 211 22.44 10.82 1.89
N ASP A 212 23.36 11.67 1.46
CA ASP A 212 23.91 11.64 0.10
C ASP A 212 24.90 10.48 -0.05
N ARG A 213 24.39 9.29 -0.42
CA ARG A 213 25.19 8.08 -0.54
C ARG A 213 25.95 7.96 -1.86
N THR A 214 25.52 8.68 -2.86
CA THR A 214 26.05 8.59 -4.23
C THR A 214 26.88 9.81 -4.63
N ALA A 215 27.14 10.72 -3.67
CA ALA A 215 27.84 11.98 -3.89
C ALA A 215 27.22 12.83 -5.01
N CYS A 216 25.88 12.73 -5.17
CA CYS A 216 25.15 13.49 -6.16
C CYS A 216 24.73 14.87 -5.66
N GLY A 217 24.97 15.22 -4.39
CA GLY A 217 24.58 16.46 -3.75
C GLY A 217 23.14 16.51 -3.25
N ILE A 218 22.39 15.38 -3.37
CA ILE A 218 21.02 15.24 -2.94
C ILE A 218 20.89 13.96 -2.07
N PRO A 219 20.21 14.02 -0.91
CA PRO A 219 20.01 12.86 -0.06
C PRO A 219 19.26 11.73 -0.77
N ASP A 220 19.51 10.47 -0.38
CA ASP A 220 18.82 9.27 -0.90
C ASP A 220 17.29 9.35 -0.74
N VAL A 221 16.82 10.07 0.27
CA VAL A 221 15.42 10.48 0.43
C VAL A 221 15.35 11.84 1.11
N SER A 222 14.37 12.65 0.70
CA SER A 222 14.03 13.89 1.39
C SER A 222 12.53 14.18 1.26
N TYR A 223 12.03 15.06 2.16
CA TYR A 223 10.60 15.31 2.29
C TYR A 223 10.32 16.79 2.07
N HIS A 224 9.21 17.08 1.40
CA HIS A 224 8.87 18.40 0.88
C HIS A 224 7.38 18.66 1.04
N GLY A 225 7.02 19.94 0.96
CA GLY A 225 5.65 20.41 0.93
C GLY A 225 5.49 21.55 -0.06
N GLU A 226 4.81 22.62 0.34
CA GLU A 226 4.68 23.86 -0.43
C GLU A 226 6.03 24.59 -0.56
N SER A 227 6.96 24.31 0.33
CA SER A 227 8.35 24.75 0.24
C SER A 227 9.27 23.54 0.07
N ALA A 228 10.27 23.66 -0.80
CA ALA A 228 11.29 22.62 -0.96
C ALA A 228 12.09 22.44 0.33
N TRP A 229 12.44 21.19 0.66
CA TRP A 229 13.19 20.82 1.86
C TRP A 229 12.47 21.07 3.19
N GLN A 230 11.20 21.40 3.13
CA GLN A 230 10.35 21.60 4.30
C GLN A 230 9.10 20.74 4.20
N VAL A 231 8.97 19.79 5.09
CA VAL A 231 7.74 19.00 5.22
C VAL A 231 6.75 19.76 6.10
N GLN A 232 5.51 19.84 5.65
CA GLN A 232 4.43 20.30 6.49
C GLN A 232 3.93 19.15 7.35
N ASP A 233 4.44 19.07 8.57
CA ASP A 233 4.10 18.01 9.53
C ASP A 233 3.10 18.47 10.61
N ALA A 234 2.46 19.62 10.40
CA ALA A 234 1.38 20.05 11.26
C ALA A 234 0.27 18.99 11.31
N VAL A 235 -0.43 18.88 12.44
CA VAL A 235 -1.48 17.88 12.65
C VAL A 235 -2.51 17.88 11.52
N VAL A 236 -2.84 19.05 10.99
CA VAL A 236 -3.83 19.22 9.92
C VAL A 236 -3.30 18.87 8.53
N SER A 237 -1.99 18.67 8.37
CA SER A 237 -1.39 18.38 7.07
C SER A 237 -1.77 16.99 6.56
N ARG A 238 -2.16 16.93 5.28
CA ARG A 238 -2.56 15.69 4.57
C ARG A 238 -1.82 15.54 3.24
N GLN A 239 -0.75 16.31 3.06
CA GLN A 239 0.09 16.30 1.86
C GLN A 239 1.54 16.00 2.20
N LEU A 240 2.22 15.30 1.29
CA LEU A 240 3.61 14.90 1.45
C LEU A 240 4.27 14.80 0.09
N GLY A 241 5.33 15.57 -0.14
CA GLY A 241 6.27 15.38 -1.24
C GLY A 241 7.44 14.51 -0.78
N VAL A 242 7.80 13.51 -1.55
CA VAL A 242 8.96 12.65 -1.30
C VAL A 242 9.87 12.68 -2.51
N LEU A 243 11.10 13.11 -2.33
CA LEU A 243 12.15 13.00 -3.34
C LEU A 243 13.01 11.78 -3.02
N TYR A 244 13.09 10.87 -3.95
CA TYR A 244 14.01 9.74 -3.94
C TYR A 244 15.17 10.03 -4.90
N SER A 245 16.37 9.73 -4.48
CA SER A 245 17.60 9.96 -5.25
C SER A 245 18.48 8.73 -5.23
N TRP A 246 18.96 8.33 -6.41
CA TRP A 246 19.91 7.24 -6.56
C TRP A 246 20.76 7.48 -7.82
N GLU A 247 22.05 7.70 -7.63
CA GLU A 247 22.96 8.09 -8.70
C GLU A 247 22.45 9.37 -9.40
N ASP A 248 22.25 9.34 -10.71
CA ASP A 248 21.71 10.46 -11.49
C ASP A 248 20.20 10.38 -11.74
N THR A 249 19.48 9.53 -10.98
CA THR A 249 18.04 9.35 -11.10
C THR A 249 17.30 9.96 -9.92
N PHE A 250 16.33 10.81 -10.22
CA PHE A 250 15.55 11.53 -9.22
C PHE A 250 14.05 11.30 -9.48
N TRP A 251 13.33 10.93 -8.41
CA TRP A 251 11.89 10.73 -8.44
C TRP A 251 11.23 11.59 -7.39
N PHE A 252 10.39 12.53 -7.82
CA PHE A 252 9.55 13.30 -6.90
C PHE A 252 8.13 12.72 -6.92
N VAL A 253 7.66 12.27 -5.77
CA VAL A 253 6.33 11.71 -5.59
C VAL A 253 5.53 12.65 -4.68
N ALA A 254 4.48 13.26 -5.22
CA ALA A 254 3.58 14.13 -4.46
C ALA A 254 2.31 13.38 -4.08
N TYR A 255 2.07 13.26 -2.78
CA TYR A 255 0.84 12.70 -2.22
C TYR A 255 -0.02 13.85 -1.69
N ASN A 256 -1.21 14.02 -2.23
CA ASN A 256 -2.22 14.94 -1.72
C ASN A 256 -3.47 14.15 -1.32
N MET A 257 -3.67 13.95 -0.02
CA MET A 257 -4.86 13.31 0.56
C MET A 257 -5.85 14.34 1.12
N HIS A 258 -5.61 15.62 0.85
CA HIS A 258 -6.53 16.71 1.15
C HIS A 258 -7.61 16.82 0.07
N TRP A 259 -8.75 17.40 0.39
CA TRP A 259 -9.84 17.65 -0.56
C TRP A 259 -9.60 18.85 -1.46
N GLU A 260 -8.64 19.71 -1.11
CA GLU A 260 -8.21 20.87 -1.89
C GLU A 260 -6.94 20.58 -2.67
N ALA A 261 -6.72 21.34 -3.74
CA ALA A 261 -5.47 21.30 -4.49
C ALA A 261 -4.35 21.99 -3.70
N HIS A 262 -3.17 21.38 -3.67
CA HIS A 262 -1.97 21.93 -3.07
C HIS A 262 -0.84 21.98 -4.08
N GLU A 263 -0.01 23.02 -3.97
CA GLU A 263 1.22 23.14 -4.73
C GLU A 263 2.37 22.46 -3.99
N PHE A 264 3.30 21.89 -4.74
CA PHE A 264 4.52 21.30 -4.21
C PHE A 264 5.72 21.97 -4.85
N ALA A 265 6.62 22.52 -4.02
CA ALA A 265 7.87 23.05 -4.52
C ALA A 265 8.85 21.92 -4.87
N LEU A 266 9.23 21.83 -6.12
CA LEU A 266 10.26 20.90 -6.56
C LEU A 266 11.65 21.42 -6.15
N PRO A 267 12.50 20.58 -5.51
CA PRO A 267 13.87 20.96 -5.19
C PRO A 267 14.68 21.29 -6.42
N ALA A 268 15.60 22.25 -6.30
CA ALA A 268 16.53 22.56 -7.37
C ALA A 268 17.45 21.35 -7.63
N LEU A 269 17.58 20.97 -8.88
CA LEU A 269 18.55 19.97 -9.34
C LEU A 269 19.87 20.65 -9.72
N LYS A 270 20.91 19.85 -10.00
CA LYS A 270 22.18 20.35 -10.56
C LYS A 270 21.96 21.12 -11.87
N LYS A 271 22.86 22.07 -12.19
CA LYS A 271 22.70 23.04 -13.30
C LYS A 271 22.29 22.47 -14.66
N GLU A 272 22.59 21.22 -14.95
CA GLU A 272 22.33 20.58 -16.24
C GLU A 272 21.06 19.71 -16.23
N MET A 273 20.41 19.55 -15.09
CA MET A 273 19.22 18.72 -14.92
C MET A 273 17.95 19.56 -14.88
N LYS A 274 16.86 19.00 -15.39
CA LYS A 274 15.52 19.60 -15.37
C LYS A 274 14.49 18.58 -14.90
N TRP A 275 13.51 19.07 -14.17
CA TRP A 275 12.29 18.30 -13.84
C TRP A 275 11.41 18.13 -15.08
#